data_3f391e36f723a56dd86c9a085472e5ea
#
_entry.id   3f391e36f723a56dd86c9a085472e5ea
#
_cell.length_a   1.000
_cell.length_b   1.000
_cell.length_c   1.000
_cell.angle_alpha   90.00
_cell.angle_beta   90.00
_cell.angle_gamma   90.00
#
_symmetry.space_group_name_H-M   'P 1'
#
loop_
_entity.id
_entity.type
_entity.pdbx_description
1 polymer ?
#
loop_
_entity_poly.entity_id
_entity_poly.type
_entity_poly.pdbx_seq_one_letter_code
_entity_poly.pdbx_strand_id
1 'polypeptide(L)'
;MQFQLLRHASCVLNYHGQQILLDPVFAPKGSLPPIAASPRKRPNPIVELPISDRELSVLATDSDLLLISHTHMDHLDPRAVELINKNTPLVCQPEDTDKLSGYGFSVLHPVALETPSDFEGIMIRRCVGHHGKGLAGEKMGHVSGFLLEAQDEPSVFITGDTIWCDEVEEFLRRHKPDVVIFYAGAAQFLVGGRITMSVCDARKIASTLPNAQMIAVHMEAYNHCLLARSDLRRASERHGYSSRLRIPADGETFVI
;
A
#
# COMPACT_ATOMS: atom_id res chain seq x y z
N MET A 1 7.19 15.68 4.71
CA MET A 1 6.40 14.81 3.81
C MET A 1 4.92 15.21 3.80
N GLN A 2 4.23 15.18 2.64
CA GLN A 2 2.77 15.29 2.55
C GLN A 2 2.20 13.95 2.05
N PHE A 3 1.10 13.51 2.63
CA PHE A 3 0.41 12.27 2.29
C PHE A 3 -1.03 12.57 1.84
N GLN A 4 -1.49 11.89 0.79
CA GLN A 4 -2.90 11.85 0.40
C GLN A 4 -3.34 10.40 0.19
N LEU A 5 -4.45 10.01 0.82
CA LEU A 5 -5.14 8.78 0.46
C LEU A 5 -6.11 9.08 -0.69
N LEU A 6 -5.90 8.51 -1.86
CA LEU A 6 -6.90 8.57 -2.92
C LEU A 6 -8.04 7.63 -2.58
N ARG A 7 -7.75 6.34 -2.55
CA ARG A 7 -8.71 5.28 -2.21
C ARG A 7 -7.97 3.96 -2.03
N HIS A 8 -8.36 3.13 -1.08
CA HIS A 8 -7.81 1.79 -0.88
C HIS A 8 -6.31 1.81 -0.55
N ALA A 9 -5.46 1.25 -1.42
CA ALA A 9 -4.00 1.30 -1.35
C ALA A 9 -3.43 2.50 -2.12
N SER A 10 -4.22 3.15 -2.97
CA SER A 10 -3.76 4.22 -3.84
C SER A 10 -3.52 5.50 -3.05
N CYS A 11 -2.25 5.89 -2.93
CA CYS A 11 -1.82 7.06 -2.19
C CYS A 11 -0.90 7.93 -3.03
N VAL A 12 -0.84 9.22 -2.70
CA VAL A 12 0.16 10.15 -3.21
C VAL A 12 1.03 10.60 -2.05
N LEU A 13 2.34 10.47 -2.23
CA LEU A 13 3.35 10.95 -1.29
C LEU A 13 4.14 12.07 -1.97
N ASN A 14 4.09 13.29 -1.43
CA ASN A 14 5.09 14.29 -1.78
C ASN A 14 6.24 14.14 -0.79
N TYR A 15 7.33 13.56 -1.26
CA TYR A 15 8.46 13.12 -0.46
C TYR A 15 9.77 13.50 -1.13
N HIS A 16 10.62 14.22 -0.45
CA HIS A 16 11.93 14.69 -0.94
C HIS A 16 11.85 15.38 -2.32
N GLY A 17 10.85 16.25 -2.50
CA GLY A 17 10.63 16.97 -3.76
C GLY A 17 10.02 16.14 -4.90
N GLN A 18 9.79 14.83 -4.69
CA GLN A 18 9.17 13.94 -5.67
C GLN A 18 7.70 13.66 -5.35
N GLN A 19 6.84 13.61 -6.36
CA GLN A 19 5.48 13.11 -6.24
C GLN A 19 5.45 11.61 -6.56
N ILE A 20 5.31 10.79 -5.52
CA ILE A 20 5.27 9.33 -5.62
C ILE A 20 3.82 8.86 -5.65
N LEU A 21 3.43 8.16 -6.70
CA LEU A 21 2.12 7.51 -6.82
C LEU A 21 2.24 6.03 -6.42
N LEU A 22 1.60 5.69 -5.32
CA LEU A 22 1.62 4.36 -4.73
C LEU A 22 0.38 3.55 -5.12
N ASP A 23 0.59 2.31 -5.58
CA ASP A 23 -0.45 1.29 -5.87
C ASP A 23 -1.71 1.87 -6.56
N PRO A 24 -1.59 2.42 -7.77
CA PRO A 24 -2.66 3.17 -8.44
C PRO A 24 -3.82 2.28 -8.88
N VAL A 25 -5.01 2.57 -8.37
CA VAL A 25 -6.28 1.93 -8.75
C VAL A 25 -7.28 3.01 -9.16
N PHE A 26 -7.54 3.12 -10.46
CA PHE A 26 -8.31 4.20 -11.06
C PHE A 26 -9.68 3.78 -11.60
N ALA A 27 -10.01 2.50 -11.52
CA ALA A 27 -11.29 1.97 -11.99
C ALA A 27 -12.48 2.69 -11.33
N PRO A 28 -13.52 3.05 -12.07
CA PRO A 28 -14.75 3.60 -11.52
C PRO A 28 -15.40 2.62 -10.53
N LYS A 29 -16.16 3.15 -9.59
CA LYS A 29 -16.95 2.34 -8.67
C LYS A 29 -17.78 1.29 -9.41
N GLY A 30 -17.70 0.06 -8.95
CA GLY A 30 -18.49 -1.06 -9.46
C GLY A 30 -18.12 -1.56 -10.85
N SER A 31 -17.03 -1.07 -11.45
CA SER A 31 -16.62 -1.45 -12.81
C SER A 31 -15.82 -2.75 -12.90
N LEU A 32 -15.30 -3.23 -11.78
CA LEU A 32 -14.54 -4.48 -11.70
C LEU A 32 -15.36 -5.58 -11.02
N PRO A 33 -15.16 -6.84 -11.38
CA PRO A 33 -15.86 -7.95 -10.73
C PRO A 33 -15.48 -8.03 -9.24
N PRO A 34 -16.34 -8.67 -8.41
CA PRO A 34 -15.94 -9.02 -7.04
C PRO A 34 -14.69 -9.89 -7.03
N ILE A 35 -13.80 -9.66 -6.08
CA ILE A 35 -12.74 -10.63 -5.80
C ILE A 35 -13.40 -11.94 -5.39
N ALA A 36 -13.07 -13.00 -6.12
CA ALA A 36 -13.67 -14.32 -5.96
C ALA A 36 -13.42 -14.91 -4.56
N ALA A 37 -14.31 -15.78 -4.12
CA ALA A 37 -14.22 -16.44 -2.81
C ALA A 37 -14.13 -15.49 -1.61
N SER A 38 -14.48 -14.21 -1.76
CA SER A 38 -14.58 -13.28 -0.63
C SER A 38 -15.96 -13.37 0.05
N PRO A 39 -16.07 -12.99 1.35
CA PRO A 39 -17.35 -13.03 2.07
C PRO A 39 -18.43 -12.09 1.53
N ARG A 40 -18.05 -11.01 0.84
CA ARG A 40 -18.98 -10.04 0.25
C ARG A 40 -18.95 -10.15 -1.27
N LYS A 41 -20.13 -10.23 -1.90
CA LYS A 41 -20.27 -10.35 -3.37
C LYS A 41 -20.70 -9.01 -3.98
N ARG A 42 -19.83 -8.00 -3.88
CA ARG A 42 -20.09 -6.67 -4.48
C ARG A 42 -19.05 -6.38 -5.55
N PRO A 43 -19.44 -5.79 -6.70
CA PRO A 43 -18.50 -5.27 -7.68
C PRO A 43 -17.55 -4.26 -7.05
N ASN A 44 -16.31 -4.23 -7.53
CA ASN A 44 -15.24 -3.37 -7.05
C ASN A 44 -14.95 -2.20 -8.01
N PRO A 45 -14.33 -1.14 -7.55
CA PRO A 45 -14.28 -0.70 -6.16
C PRO A 45 -15.69 -0.38 -5.63
N ILE A 46 -15.93 -0.51 -4.31
CA ILE A 46 -17.26 -0.28 -3.72
C ILE A 46 -17.53 1.19 -3.36
N VAL A 47 -16.54 2.05 -3.51
CA VAL A 47 -16.60 3.50 -3.30
C VAL A 47 -16.06 4.24 -4.52
N GLU A 48 -16.45 5.51 -4.68
CA GLU A 48 -15.94 6.36 -5.76
C GLU A 48 -14.46 6.72 -5.56
N LEU A 49 -13.78 7.08 -6.65
CA LEU A 49 -12.47 7.73 -6.59
C LEU A 49 -12.71 9.22 -6.30
N PRO A 50 -12.19 9.79 -5.21
CA PRO A 50 -12.58 11.13 -4.73
C PRO A 50 -11.77 12.26 -5.39
N ILE A 51 -11.41 12.11 -6.65
CA ILE A 51 -10.73 13.13 -7.47
C ILE A 51 -11.43 13.24 -8.82
N SER A 52 -11.32 14.42 -9.42
CA SER A 52 -11.86 14.67 -10.76
C SER A 52 -11.05 13.96 -11.86
N ASP A 53 -11.65 13.77 -13.04
CA ASP A 53 -10.93 13.20 -14.20
C ASP A 53 -9.72 14.04 -14.59
N ARG A 54 -9.75 15.35 -14.37
CA ARG A 54 -8.61 16.24 -14.61
C ARG A 54 -7.46 15.97 -13.64
N GLU A 55 -7.75 15.87 -12.34
CA GLU A 55 -6.75 15.53 -11.31
C GLU A 55 -6.18 14.14 -11.55
N LEU A 56 -7.04 13.19 -11.91
CA LEU A 56 -6.61 11.85 -12.27
C LEU A 56 -5.64 11.86 -13.47
N SER A 57 -5.97 12.63 -14.51
CA SER A 57 -5.10 12.75 -15.68
C SER A 57 -3.72 13.33 -15.30
N VAL A 58 -3.70 14.39 -14.48
CA VAL A 58 -2.45 14.99 -14.00
C VAL A 58 -1.62 13.98 -13.20
N LEU A 59 -2.23 13.27 -12.24
CA LEU A 59 -1.53 12.24 -11.47
C LEU A 59 -0.96 11.12 -12.35
N ALA A 60 -1.71 10.69 -13.35
CA ALA A 60 -1.30 9.62 -14.25
C ALA A 60 -0.16 10.01 -15.20
N THR A 61 -0.03 11.30 -15.54
CA THR A 61 0.97 11.78 -16.50
C THR A 61 2.20 12.43 -15.84
N ASP A 62 2.02 13.09 -14.71
CA ASP A 62 2.99 14.01 -14.14
C ASP A 62 3.61 13.50 -12.82
N SER A 63 3.23 12.32 -12.32
CA SER A 63 3.92 11.71 -11.18
C SER A 63 5.38 11.42 -11.52
N ASP A 64 6.29 11.76 -10.60
CA ASP A 64 7.74 11.61 -10.78
C ASP A 64 8.17 10.16 -10.62
N LEU A 65 7.47 9.40 -9.76
CA LEU A 65 7.77 8.02 -9.45
C LEU A 65 6.49 7.21 -9.21
N LEU A 66 6.43 6.00 -9.75
CA LEU A 66 5.47 4.98 -9.34
C LEU A 66 6.12 4.04 -8.34
N LEU A 67 5.39 3.65 -7.29
CA LEU A 67 5.79 2.58 -6.40
C LEU A 67 4.68 1.53 -6.37
N ILE A 68 4.97 0.33 -6.87
CA ILE A 68 4.04 -0.78 -6.95
C ILE A 68 4.47 -1.87 -5.97
N SER A 69 3.66 -2.08 -4.92
CA SER A 69 3.96 -3.08 -3.90
C SER A 69 3.89 -4.50 -4.46
N HIS A 70 2.90 -4.75 -5.32
CA HIS A 70 2.73 -5.96 -6.12
C HIS A 70 1.64 -5.74 -7.18
N THR A 71 1.48 -6.67 -8.11
CA THR A 71 0.66 -6.48 -9.31
C THR A 71 -0.73 -7.13 -9.24
N HIS A 72 -1.35 -7.23 -8.04
CA HIS A 72 -2.76 -7.59 -7.97
C HIS A 72 -3.65 -6.44 -8.48
N MET A 73 -4.87 -6.80 -8.93
CA MET A 73 -5.78 -5.86 -9.59
C MET A 73 -6.27 -4.72 -8.67
N ASP A 74 -6.21 -4.89 -7.38
CA ASP A 74 -6.55 -3.88 -6.38
C ASP A 74 -5.34 -3.02 -5.94
N HIS A 75 -4.18 -3.19 -6.62
CA HIS A 75 -2.97 -2.37 -6.48
C HIS A 75 -2.50 -1.77 -7.80
N LEU A 76 -2.80 -2.43 -8.93
CA LEU A 76 -2.57 -1.90 -10.27
C LEU A 76 -3.69 -2.40 -11.19
N ASP A 77 -4.71 -1.58 -11.40
CA ASP A 77 -5.85 -1.97 -12.23
C ASP A 77 -5.65 -1.66 -13.72
N PRO A 78 -6.45 -2.25 -14.63
CA PRO A 78 -6.33 -2.02 -16.06
C PRO A 78 -6.45 -0.54 -16.47
N ARG A 79 -7.29 0.26 -15.76
CA ARG A 79 -7.43 1.68 -16.06
C ARG A 79 -6.18 2.47 -15.65
N ALA A 80 -5.55 2.15 -14.54
CA ALA A 80 -4.27 2.73 -14.16
C ALA A 80 -3.18 2.37 -15.18
N VAL A 81 -3.12 1.10 -15.56
CA VAL A 81 -2.21 0.65 -16.65
C VAL A 81 -2.45 1.43 -17.95
N GLU A 82 -3.70 1.70 -18.32
CA GLU A 82 -4.02 2.46 -19.54
C GLU A 82 -3.58 3.93 -19.46
N LEU A 83 -3.86 4.60 -18.34
CA LEU A 83 -3.72 6.06 -18.21
C LEU A 83 -2.31 6.51 -17.87
N ILE A 84 -1.57 5.71 -17.10
CA ILE A 84 -0.24 6.12 -16.59
C ILE A 84 0.78 6.18 -17.72
N ASN A 85 1.58 7.26 -17.70
CA ASN A 85 2.71 7.42 -18.61
C ASN A 85 3.71 6.26 -18.45
N LYS A 86 3.97 5.55 -19.55
CA LYS A 86 4.82 4.35 -19.55
C LYS A 86 6.31 4.64 -19.35
N ASN A 87 6.71 5.88 -19.45
CA ASN A 87 8.08 6.33 -19.19
C ASN A 87 8.28 6.85 -17.77
N THR A 88 7.23 6.91 -16.93
CA THR A 88 7.40 7.25 -15.52
C THR A 88 8.24 6.17 -14.84
N PRO A 89 9.33 6.54 -14.14
CA PRO A 89 10.11 5.59 -13.35
C PRO A 89 9.22 4.78 -12.40
N LEU A 90 9.46 3.48 -12.28
CA LEU A 90 8.61 2.57 -11.53
C LEU A 90 9.44 1.66 -10.62
N VAL A 91 9.31 1.85 -9.32
CA VAL A 91 9.86 0.97 -8.29
C VAL A 91 8.94 -0.22 -8.06
N CYS A 92 9.50 -1.42 -8.08
CA CYS A 92 8.77 -2.67 -7.86
C CYS A 92 9.63 -3.76 -7.22
N GLN A 93 9.01 -4.88 -6.89
CA GLN A 93 9.73 -6.13 -6.59
C GLN A 93 10.22 -6.79 -7.90
N PRO A 94 11.38 -7.49 -7.89
CA PRO A 94 11.92 -8.13 -9.10
C PRO A 94 10.95 -9.13 -9.76
N GLU A 95 10.14 -9.79 -8.96
CA GLU A 95 9.18 -10.81 -9.38
C GLU A 95 8.06 -10.27 -10.29
N ASP A 96 7.83 -8.95 -10.28
CA ASP A 96 6.80 -8.30 -11.10
C ASP A 96 7.33 -7.64 -12.38
N THR A 97 8.65 -7.62 -12.61
CA THR A 97 9.28 -6.89 -13.74
C THR A 97 8.75 -7.34 -15.10
N ASP A 98 8.65 -8.64 -15.35
CA ASP A 98 8.17 -9.17 -16.64
C ASP A 98 6.72 -8.75 -16.91
N LYS A 99 5.87 -8.79 -15.88
CA LYS A 99 4.47 -8.41 -15.99
C LYS A 99 4.33 -6.91 -16.22
N LEU A 100 5.08 -6.08 -15.48
CA LEU A 100 5.07 -4.62 -15.65
C LEU A 100 5.63 -4.20 -17.02
N SER A 101 6.71 -4.83 -17.47
CA SER A 101 7.22 -4.64 -18.83
C SER A 101 6.18 -5.05 -19.89
N GLY A 102 5.46 -6.15 -19.67
CA GLY A 102 4.35 -6.59 -20.52
C GLY A 102 3.17 -5.58 -20.56
N TYR A 103 2.99 -4.75 -19.54
CA TYR A 103 2.05 -3.62 -19.53
C TYR A 103 2.60 -2.37 -20.24
N GLY A 104 3.84 -2.41 -20.73
CA GLY A 104 4.49 -1.35 -21.49
C GLY A 104 5.31 -0.37 -20.64
N PHE A 105 5.43 -0.56 -19.32
CA PHE A 105 6.32 0.28 -18.51
C PHE A 105 7.78 0.03 -18.90
N SER A 106 8.50 1.11 -19.23
CA SER A 106 9.84 1.04 -19.84
C SER A 106 10.98 1.36 -18.89
N VAL A 107 10.71 2.05 -17.77
CA VAL A 107 11.71 2.50 -16.79
C VAL A 107 11.46 1.81 -15.45
N LEU A 108 11.91 0.56 -15.34
CA LEU A 108 11.71 -0.27 -14.16
C LEU A 108 12.93 -0.23 -13.24
N HIS A 109 12.68 -0.02 -11.95
CA HIS A 109 13.66 -0.04 -10.86
C HIS A 109 13.32 -1.17 -9.86
N PRO A 110 13.66 -2.42 -10.17
CA PRO A 110 13.41 -3.53 -9.26
C PRO A 110 14.35 -3.44 -8.04
N VAL A 111 13.78 -3.48 -6.84
CA VAL A 111 14.53 -3.41 -5.59
C VAL A 111 14.78 -4.81 -5.05
N ALA A 112 16.05 -5.22 -4.98
CA ALA A 112 16.46 -6.48 -4.37
C ALA A 112 16.41 -6.40 -2.83
N LEU A 113 16.30 -7.55 -2.15
CA LEU A 113 16.22 -7.59 -0.68
C LEU A 113 17.50 -7.09 -0.01
N GLU A 114 18.65 -7.52 -0.56
CA GLU A 114 19.97 -7.27 0.06
C GLU A 114 20.59 -5.93 -0.37
N THR A 115 20.05 -5.30 -1.42
CA THR A 115 20.68 -4.11 -2.01
C THR A 115 19.65 -2.99 -2.10
N PRO A 116 19.82 -1.92 -1.32
CA PRO A 116 18.98 -0.72 -1.47
C PRO A 116 19.16 -0.10 -2.86
N SER A 117 18.12 0.52 -3.37
CA SER A 117 18.15 1.32 -4.59
C SER A 117 18.08 2.80 -4.24
N ASP A 118 18.83 3.63 -4.93
CA ASP A 118 18.70 5.09 -4.85
C ASP A 118 17.86 5.59 -6.03
N PHE A 119 16.89 6.45 -5.72
CA PHE A 119 16.13 7.19 -6.71
C PHE A 119 16.10 8.68 -6.32
N GLU A 120 16.84 9.52 -7.04
CA GLU A 120 16.89 10.98 -6.83
C GLU A 120 17.10 11.37 -5.36
N GLY A 121 18.00 10.66 -4.66
CA GLY A 121 18.31 10.88 -3.24
C GLY A 121 17.34 10.19 -2.26
N ILE A 122 16.38 9.44 -2.75
CA ILE A 122 15.52 8.58 -1.94
C ILE A 122 16.11 7.16 -1.92
N MET A 123 16.66 6.76 -0.79
CA MET A 123 17.11 5.39 -0.58
C MET A 123 15.91 4.47 -0.33
N ILE A 124 15.74 3.45 -1.16
CA ILE A 124 14.61 2.53 -1.13
C ILE A 124 15.09 1.14 -0.75
N ARG A 125 14.53 0.57 0.33
CA ARG A 125 14.80 -0.81 0.78
C ARG A 125 13.55 -1.64 0.67
N ARG A 126 13.71 -2.92 0.34
CA ARG A 126 12.62 -3.88 0.24
C ARG A 126 12.56 -4.77 1.48
N CYS A 127 11.34 -5.06 1.95
CA CYS A 127 11.02 -6.06 2.96
C CYS A 127 10.14 -7.16 2.34
N VAL A 128 10.42 -8.41 2.63
CA VAL A 128 9.52 -9.52 2.24
C VAL A 128 8.22 -9.44 3.05
N GLY A 129 7.10 -9.59 2.37
CA GLY A 129 5.79 -9.76 2.98
C GLY A 129 5.22 -11.17 2.75
N HIS A 130 4.24 -11.55 3.56
CA HIS A 130 3.46 -12.77 3.40
C HIS A 130 1.99 -12.43 3.18
N HIS A 131 1.48 -12.69 1.98
CA HIS A 131 0.09 -12.38 1.60
C HIS A 131 -0.88 -13.48 2.06
N GLY A 132 -0.81 -13.83 3.35
CA GLY A 132 -1.57 -14.91 3.97
C GLY A 132 -0.69 -16.02 4.51
N LYS A 133 -1.31 -17.12 4.98
CA LYS A 133 -0.62 -18.28 5.55
C LYS A 133 -0.85 -19.55 4.74
N GLY A 134 0.15 -20.46 4.78
CA GLY A 134 0.09 -21.79 4.14
C GLY A 134 -0.28 -21.72 2.66
N LEU A 135 -0.99 -22.72 2.16
CA LEU A 135 -1.35 -22.82 0.74
C LEU A 135 -2.13 -21.59 0.19
N ALA A 136 -2.88 -20.88 1.03
CA ALA A 136 -3.56 -19.66 0.61
C ALA A 136 -2.56 -18.56 0.33
N GLY A 137 -1.57 -18.34 1.22
CA GLY A 137 -0.51 -17.37 1.03
C GLY A 137 0.38 -17.70 -0.18
N GLU A 138 0.75 -18.95 -0.37
CA GLU A 138 1.55 -19.40 -1.53
C GLU A 138 0.87 -19.08 -2.86
N LYS A 139 -0.46 -19.22 -2.94
CA LYS A 139 -1.24 -18.90 -4.15
C LYS A 139 -1.38 -17.40 -4.43
N MET A 140 -1.20 -16.57 -3.42
CA MET A 140 -1.26 -15.11 -3.58
C MET A 140 0.02 -14.54 -4.19
N GLY A 141 1.10 -15.30 -4.23
CA GLY A 141 2.37 -14.89 -4.81
C GLY A 141 3.19 -13.96 -3.91
N HIS A 142 4.17 -13.31 -4.52
CA HIS A 142 5.10 -12.44 -3.82
C HIS A 142 4.47 -11.07 -3.55
N VAL A 143 4.72 -10.54 -2.35
CA VAL A 143 4.36 -9.18 -1.97
C VAL A 143 5.52 -8.55 -1.20
N SER A 144 5.65 -7.25 -1.30
CA SER A 144 6.76 -6.53 -0.67
C SER A 144 6.29 -5.29 0.06
N GLY A 145 6.97 -5.01 1.18
CA GLY A 145 7.00 -3.69 1.77
C GLY A 145 8.21 -2.90 1.29
N PHE A 146 8.12 -1.58 1.34
CA PHE A 146 9.21 -0.68 0.95
C PHE A 146 9.44 0.37 2.02
N LEU A 147 10.72 0.57 2.38
CA LEU A 147 11.17 1.65 3.24
C LEU A 147 11.79 2.73 2.38
N LEU A 148 11.31 3.96 2.52
CA LEU A 148 11.85 5.16 1.90
C LEU A 148 12.61 5.96 2.95
N GLU A 149 13.84 6.34 2.65
CA GLU A 149 14.70 7.16 3.50
C GLU A 149 15.32 8.29 2.64
N ALA A 150 15.18 9.54 3.06
CA ALA A 150 15.82 10.68 2.39
C ALA A 150 16.24 11.73 3.42
N GLN A 151 17.20 12.58 3.04
CA GLN A 151 17.66 13.66 3.91
C GLN A 151 16.54 14.63 4.24
N ASP A 152 16.42 15.02 5.51
CA ASP A 152 15.44 15.99 6.03
C ASP A 152 13.96 15.56 5.89
N GLU A 153 13.71 14.27 5.61
CA GLU A 153 12.38 13.68 5.57
C GLU A 153 12.24 12.54 6.61
N PRO A 154 11.03 12.31 7.16
CA PRO A 154 10.82 11.13 8.00
C PRO A 154 10.99 9.84 7.19
N SER A 155 11.60 8.82 7.78
CA SER A 155 11.66 7.50 7.17
C SER A 155 10.27 6.85 7.14
N VAL A 156 9.86 6.31 5.99
CA VAL A 156 8.51 5.80 5.74
C VAL A 156 8.53 4.35 5.30
N PHE A 157 7.94 3.48 6.10
CA PHE A 157 7.74 2.08 5.72
C PHE A 157 6.31 1.84 5.24
N ILE A 158 6.17 1.37 4.01
CA ILE A 158 4.93 0.97 3.36
C ILE A 158 4.87 -0.56 3.41
N THR A 159 3.87 -1.15 4.09
CA THR A 159 3.87 -2.60 4.33
C THR A 159 3.52 -3.44 3.11
N GLY A 160 2.76 -2.89 2.16
CA GLY A 160 2.10 -3.70 1.14
C GLY A 160 1.09 -4.69 1.75
N ASP A 161 0.61 -5.63 0.94
CA ASP A 161 -0.38 -6.63 1.33
C ASP A 161 0.26 -7.81 2.08
N THR A 162 0.74 -7.54 3.28
CA THR A 162 1.28 -8.57 4.16
C THR A 162 0.42 -8.78 5.41
N ILE A 163 0.44 -9.98 5.96
CA ILE A 163 0.09 -10.23 7.36
C ILE A 163 1.30 -9.90 8.24
N TRP A 164 1.12 -9.84 9.56
CA TRP A 164 2.25 -9.80 10.47
C TRP A 164 3.02 -11.13 10.40
N CYS A 165 4.30 -11.06 10.09
CA CYS A 165 5.24 -12.17 10.00
C CYS A 165 6.59 -11.76 10.63
N ASP A 166 7.47 -12.73 10.80
CA ASP A 166 8.76 -12.52 11.47
C ASP A 166 9.65 -11.56 10.67
N GLU A 167 9.62 -11.64 9.33
CA GLU A 167 10.39 -10.77 8.44
C GLU A 167 9.99 -9.30 8.58
N VAL A 168 8.69 -9.03 8.67
CA VAL A 168 8.17 -7.66 8.89
C VAL A 168 8.56 -7.18 10.30
N GLU A 169 8.42 -8.03 11.33
CA GLU A 169 8.79 -7.65 12.69
C GLU A 169 10.30 -7.35 12.81
N GLU A 170 11.15 -8.20 12.24
CA GLU A 170 12.59 -8.00 12.24
C GLU A 170 12.97 -6.72 11.48
N PHE A 171 12.37 -6.50 10.32
CA PHE A 171 12.60 -5.30 9.51
C PHE A 171 12.24 -4.03 10.30
N LEU A 172 11.08 -3.98 10.95
CA LEU A 172 10.63 -2.85 11.77
C LEU A 172 11.57 -2.61 12.97
N ARG A 173 12.00 -3.67 13.65
CA ARG A 173 12.94 -3.57 14.78
C ARG A 173 14.30 -3.05 14.35
N ARG A 174 14.77 -3.46 13.18
CA ARG A 174 16.07 -3.09 12.61
C ARG A 174 16.12 -1.65 12.13
N HIS A 175 15.11 -1.25 11.35
CA HIS A 175 15.13 0.04 10.65
C HIS A 175 14.41 1.16 11.42
N LYS A 176 13.47 0.83 12.31
CA LYS A 176 12.72 1.76 13.18
C LYS A 176 12.17 2.98 12.42
N PRO A 177 11.36 2.78 11.38
CA PRO A 177 10.83 3.89 10.59
C PRO A 177 10.03 4.87 11.45
N ASP A 178 10.06 6.15 11.08
CA ASP A 178 9.31 7.22 11.74
C ASP A 178 7.83 7.12 11.44
N VAL A 179 7.48 6.63 10.24
CA VAL A 179 6.11 6.47 9.76
C VAL A 179 5.91 5.06 9.21
N VAL A 180 4.79 4.42 9.57
CA VAL A 180 4.37 3.13 8.99
C VAL A 180 3.03 3.30 8.30
N ILE A 181 3.00 3.21 6.98
CA ILE A 181 1.78 3.09 6.18
C ILE A 181 1.45 1.60 6.07
N PHE A 182 0.38 1.15 6.72
CA PHE A 182 0.06 -0.28 6.77
C PHE A 182 -1.33 -0.57 6.19
N TYR A 183 -1.42 -1.72 5.52
CA TYR A 183 -2.61 -2.14 4.79
C TYR A 183 -3.55 -2.90 5.72
N ALA A 184 -4.48 -2.15 6.33
CA ALA A 184 -5.26 -2.54 7.51
C ALA A 184 -6.60 -3.22 7.19
N GLY A 185 -6.87 -3.56 5.94
CA GLY A 185 -8.20 -4.01 5.50
C GLY A 185 -8.70 -5.31 6.15
N ALA A 186 -7.84 -6.09 6.83
CA ALA A 186 -8.11 -7.46 7.26
C ALA A 186 -8.77 -8.25 6.11
N ALA A 187 -8.25 -8.05 4.91
CA ALA A 187 -8.73 -8.71 3.70
C ALA A 187 -8.67 -10.23 3.88
N GLN A 188 -9.71 -10.93 3.45
CA GLN A 188 -9.75 -12.37 3.61
C GLN A 188 -10.66 -13.06 2.61
N PHE A 189 -10.40 -14.33 2.38
CA PHE A 189 -11.25 -15.26 1.65
C PHE A 189 -12.14 -16.08 2.59
N LEU A 190 -13.13 -16.75 2.03
CA LEU A 190 -13.99 -17.71 2.77
C LEU A 190 -13.18 -18.86 3.38
N VAL A 191 -12.07 -19.22 2.74
CA VAL A 191 -11.14 -20.26 3.19
C VAL A 191 -9.72 -19.71 3.12
N GLY A 192 -8.89 -20.02 4.11
CA GLY A 192 -7.48 -19.59 4.16
C GLY A 192 -7.21 -18.43 5.12
N GLY A 193 -8.26 -17.77 5.62
CA GLY A 193 -8.11 -16.70 6.61
C GLY A 193 -7.69 -15.35 6.03
N ARG A 194 -7.07 -14.54 6.86
CA ARG A 194 -6.66 -13.17 6.49
C ARG A 194 -5.39 -13.18 5.65
N ILE A 195 -5.35 -12.23 4.73
CA ILE A 195 -4.26 -12.03 3.79
C ILE A 195 -3.62 -10.62 3.91
N THR A 196 -4.21 -9.71 4.70
CA THR A 196 -3.63 -8.41 5.07
C THR A 196 -3.71 -8.17 6.57
N MET A 197 -3.09 -7.09 7.03
CA MET A 197 -3.05 -6.74 8.45
C MET A 197 -4.42 -6.42 9.04
N SER A 198 -4.54 -6.66 10.32
CA SER A 198 -5.76 -6.52 11.13
C SER A 198 -5.51 -5.62 12.35
N VAL A 199 -6.54 -5.45 13.19
CA VAL A 199 -6.43 -4.78 14.51
C VAL A 199 -5.30 -5.37 15.37
N CYS A 200 -5.16 -6.71 15.39
CA CYS A 200 -4.10 -7.34 16.18
C CYS A 200 -2.71 -6.97 15.66
N ASP A 201 -2.57 -6.85 14.34
CA ASP A 201 -1.30 -6.52 13.70
C ASP A 201 -0.97 -5.04 13.87
N ALA A 202 -1.96 -4.15 13.78
CA ALA A 202 -1.81 -2.72 14.12
C ALA A 202 -1.29 -2.52 15.56
N ARG A 203 -1.82 -3.30 16.51
CA ARG A 203 -1.33 -3.29 17.90
C ARG A 203 0.13 -3.76 18.00
N LYS A 204 0.53 -4.75 17.22
CA LYS A 204 1.92 -5.24 17.17
C LYS A 204 2.85 -4.16 16.61
N ILE A 205 2.48 -3.47 15.52
CA ILE A 205 3.23 -2.31 15.01
C ILE A 205 3.40 -1.27 16.13
N ALA A 206 2.30 -0.88 16.78
CA ALA A 206 2.32 0.13 17.84
C ALA A 206 3.21 -0.26 19.04
N SER A 207 3.31 -1.55 19.35
CA SER A 207 4.16 -2.07 20.43
C SER A 207 5.62 -2.18 20.02
N THR A 208 5.90 -2.56 18.76
CA THR A 208 7.26 -2.69 18.22
C THR A 208 7.91 -1.33 18.02
N LEU A 209 7.11 -0.32 17.62
CA LEU A 209 7.56 1.03 17.31
C LEU A 209 6.79 2.05 18.16
N PRO A 210 7.15 2.24 19.44
CA PRO A 210 6.38 3.08 20.37
C PRO A 210 6.36 4.57 19.99
N ASN A 211 7.26 5.03 19.14
CA ASN A 211 7.36 6.44 18.72
C ASN A 211 6.89 6.70 17.28
N ALA A 212 6.69 5.66 16.46
CA ALA A 212 6.32 5.83 15.07
C ALA A 212 4.88 6.32 14.91
N GLN A 213 4.66 7.17 13.91
CA GLN A 213 3.31 7.48 13.39
C GLN A 213 2.83 6.30 12.54
N MET A 214 1.54 6.04 12.60
CA MET A 214 0.90 4.94 11.88
C MET A 214 -0.21 5.49 10.98
N ILE A 215 -0.26 5.05 9.72
CA ILE A 215 -1.29 5.43 8.76
C ILE A 215 -1.95 4.15 8.24
N ALA A 216 -3.24 3.99 8.50
CA ALA A 216 -4.00 2.83 8.06
C ALA A 216 -4.66 3.10 6.71
N VAL A 217 -4.34 2.30 5.72
CA VAL A 217 -4.91 2.34 4.36
C VAL A 217 -5.47 0.97 3.96
N HIS A 218 -5.89 0.78 2.71
CA HIS A 218 -6.40 -0.48 2.18
C HIS A 218 -7.69 -0.95 2.89
N MET A 219 -8.61 -0.02 3.18
CA MET A 219 -9.83 -0.29 3.93
C MET A 219 -11.08 0.10 3.15
N GLU A 220 -12.17 -0.65 3.35
CA GLU A 220 -13.55 -0.33 2.95
C GLU A 220 -13.82 -0.08 1.45
N ALA A 221 -12.81 -0.19 0.58
CA ALA A 221 -12.96 0.09 -0.85
C ALA A 221 -13.10 -1.17 -1.73
N TYR A 222 -12.72 -2.33 -1.22
CA TYR A 222 -12.84 -3.62 -1.91
C TYR A 222 -13.64 -4.64 -1.10
N ASN A 223 -14.33 -5.55 -1.79
CA ASN A 223 -15.31 -6.48 -1.20
C ASN A 223 -14.72 -7.50 -0.22
N HIS A 224 -13.42 -7.76 -0.27
CA HIS A 224 -12.71 -8.69 0.62
C HIS A 224 -12.12 -8.01 1.86
N CYS A 225 -12.05 -6.67 1.90
CA CYS A 225 -11.60 -5.90 3.07
C CYS A 225 -12.72 -5.81 4.10
N LEU A 226 -12.57 -6.48 5.23
CA LEU A 226 -13.64 -6.64 6.21
C LEU A 226 -13.54 -5.70 7.41
N LEU A 227 -12.35 -5.17 7.73
CA LEU A 227 -12.15 -4.26 8.84
C LEU A 227 -12.62 -2.85 8.48
N ALA A 228 -13.55 -2.32 9.26
CA ALA A 228 -14.00 -0.95 9.12
C ALA A 228 -13.06 0.04 9.84
N ARG A 229 -12.93 1.26 9.30
CA ARG A 229 -12.17 2.36 9.91
C ARG A 229 -12.63 2.65 11.35
N SER A 230 -13.94 2.58 11.61
CA SER A 230 -14.52 2.77 12.95
C SER A 230 -14.08 1.70 13.96
N ASP A 231 -13.92 0.45 13.51
CA ASP A 231 -13.48 -0.65 14.37
C ASP A 231 -12.01 -0.52 14.75
N LEU A 232 -11.17 -0.15 13.78
CA LEU A 232 -9.76 0.11 14.03
C LEU A 232 -9.57 1.31 14.97
N ARG A 233 -10.37 2.38 14.81
CA ARG A 233 -10.34 3.56 15.70
C ARG A 233 -10.67 3.17 17.14
N ARG A 234 -11.78 2.47 17.36
CA ARG A 234 -12.17 1.99 18.69
C ARG A 234 -11.10 1.09 19.32
N ALA A 235 -10.47 0.25 18.52
CA ALA A 235 -9.40 -0.62 18.99
C ALA A 235 -8.15 0.17 19.39
N SER A 236 -7.77 1.19 18.62
CA SER A 236 -6.62 2.04 18.92
C SER A 236 -6.78 2.84 20.22
N GLU A 237 -7.99 3.36 20.46
CA GLU A 237 -8.36 4.03 21.71
C GLU A 237 -8.24 3.06 22.91
N ARG A 238 -8.83 1.87 22.79
CA ARG A 238 -8.79 0.83 23.84
C ARG A 238 -7.37 0.38 24.19
N HIS A 239 -6.49 0.38 23.23
CA HIS A 239 -5.11 -0.10 23.39
C HIS A 239 -4.07 1.02 23.50
N GLY A 240 -4.48 2.29 23.58
CA GLY A 240 -3.64 3.43 23.92
C GLY A 240 -2.65 3.89 22.84
N TYR A 241 -2.95 3.64 21.54
CA TYR A 241 -2.11 4.12 20.44
C TYR A 241 -2.84 5.05 19.45
N SER A 242 -4.05 5.51 19.80
CA SER A 242 -4.87 6.36 18.93
C SER A 242 -4.23 7.71 18.59
N SER A 243 -3.43 8.27 19.48
CA SER A 243 -2.72 9.55 19.25
C SER A 243 -1.65 9.47 18.16
N ARG A 244 -1.19 8.26 17.82
CA ARG A 244 -0.18 7.99 16.79
C ARG A 244 -0.75 7.32 15.54
N LEU A 245 -2.06 7.05 15.53
CA LEU A 245 -2.74 6.39 14.42
C LEU A 245 -3.60 7.37 13.65
N ARG A 246 -3.31 7.57 12.37
CA ARG A 246 -4.22 8.19 11.42
C ARG A 246 -4.95 7.12 10.61
N ILE A 247 -6.25 7.33 10.44
CA ILE A 247 -7.14 6.49 9.62
C ILE A 247 -7.83 7.43 8.65
N PRO A 248 -7.17 7.78 7.52
CA PRO A 248 -7.66 8.82 6.62
C PRO A 248 -8.96 8.40 5.93
N ALA A 249 -9.80 9.38 5.64
CA ALA A 249 -10.90 9.24 4.69
C ALA A 249 -10.35 9.21 3.26
N ASP A 250 -11.13 8.64 2.32
CA ASP A 250 -10.78 8.69 0.91
C ASP A 250 -10.74 10.17 0.45
N GLY A 251 -9.68 10.57 -0.25
CA GLY A 251 -9.39 11.94 -0.66
C GLY A 251 -8.66 12.80 0.39
N GLU A 252 -8.53 12.34 1.63
CA GLU A 252 -7.90 13.14 2.70
C GLU A 252 -6.41 13.36 2.46
N THR A 253 -5.99 14.63 2.63
CA THR A 253 -4.59 15.07 2.52
C THR A 253 -4.13 15.68 3.84
N PHE A 254 -2.89 15.39 4.25
CA PHE A 254 -2.27 15.98 5.44
C PHE A 254 -0.73 15.98 5.38
N VAL A 255 -0.11 16.76 6.24
CA VAL A 255 1.35 16.82 6.44
C VAL A 255 1.74 15.99 7.66
N ILE A 256 2.88 15.31 7.57
CA ILE A 256 3.51 14.50 8.62
C ILE A 256 4.83 15.14 9.02
#